data_c8ed2b2c23d64dc080f1c249054f821a
#
_entry.id   c8ed2b2c23d64dc080f1c249054f821a
#
_cell.length_a   1.000
_cell.length_b   1.000
_cell.length_c   1.000
_cell.angle_alpha   90.00
_cell.angle_beta   90.00
_cell.angle_gamma   90.00
#
_symmetry.space_group_name_H-M   'P 1'
#
loop_
_entity.id
_entity.type
_entity.pdbx_description
1 polymer ?
#
loop_
_entity_poly.entity_id
_entity_poly.type
_entity_poly.pdbx_seq_one_letter_code
_entity_poly.pdbx_strand_id
1 'polypeptide(L)'
;MRIAGRMEQFHDPQSNTLAIVDYAHNYASVTALLDFVDERFGSQHPRITLVTGSAGNKAYDRRKEIVEAAQHRIDSFIFTAEDTDTEPFIDICTEMQRYITVPGIASTVISDRPTAVTNAIYDARAHADRFNIILIIGKGDERWIKDHNKHVPFEGDDRIVERMFA
;
A
#
# COMPACT_ATOMS: atom_id res chain seq x y z
N MET A 1 2.80 16.17 15.02
CA MET A 1 3.60 16.69 13.87
C MET A 1 3.40 15.78 12.66
N ARG A 2 3.14 16.36 11.51
CA ARG A 2 2.97 15.62 10.27
C ARG A 2 4.28 15.60 9.49
N ILE A 3 4.81 14.41 9.20
CA ILE A 3 6.02 14.24 8.42
C ILE A 3 5.64 13.60 7.09
N ALA A 4 5.96 14.24 5.98
CA ALA A 4 5.61 13.75 4.65
C ALA A 4 6.09 12.32 4.43
N GLY A 5 5.20 11.45 3.96
CA GLY A 5 5.49 10.05 3.67
C GLY A 5 5.71 9.14 4.87
N ARG A 6 5.50 9.64 6.11
CA ARG A 6 5.65 8.84 7.32
C ARG A 6 4.39 8.93 8.15
N MET A 7 3.61 7.84 8.19
CA MET A 7 2.32 7.79 8.90
C MET A 7 1.45 9.01 8.55
N GLU A 8 1.57 9.47 7.32
CA GLU A 8 0.83 10.65 6.87
C GLU A 8 -0.61 10.25 6.58
N GLN A 9 -1.54 10.91 7.26
CA GLN A 9 -2.96 10.54 7.25
C GLN A 9 -3.77 11.54 6.43
N PHE A 10 -4.63 11.00 5.59
CA PHE A 10 -5.57 11.76 4.77
C PHE A 10 -6.96 11.19 5.00
N HIS A 11 -7.91 12.06 5.34
CA HIS A 11 -9.27 11.62 5.68
C HIS A 11 -10.28 12.16 4.66
N ASP A 12 -11.12 11.28 4.15
CA ASP A 12 -12.25 11.64 3.30
C ASP A 12 -13.56 11.24 4.00
N PRO A 13 -14.26 12.21 4.63
CA PRO A 13 -15.51 11.89 5.34
C PRO A 13 -16.61 11.39 4.41
N GLN A 14 -16.64 11.83 3.16
CA GLN A 14 -17.69 11.43 2.22
C GLN A 14 -17.66 9.94 1.89
N SER A 15 -16.47 9.38 1.77
CA SER A 15 -16.31 7.95 1.50
C SER A 15 -16.02 7.13 2.76
N ASN A 16 -16.03 7.76 3.94
CA ASN A 16 -15.71 7.09 5.19
C ASN A 16 -14.34 6.39 5.10
N THR A 17 -13.33 7.09 4.58
CA THR A 17 -12.03 6.52 4.27
C THR A 17 -10.90 7.30 4.92
N LEU A 18 -9.95 6.57 5.49
CA LEU A 18 -8.66 7.07 5.95
C LEU A 18 -7.58 6.43 5.09
N ALA A 19 -6.73 7.24 4.47
CA ALA A 19 -5.54 6.75 3.78
C ALA A 19 -4.30 7.11 4.58
N ILE A 20 -3.39 6.15 4.73
CA ILE A 20 -2.12 6.36 5.42
C ILE A 20 -0.99 6.06 4.44
N VAL A 21 -0.12 7.04 4.24
CA VAL A 21 1.06 6.93 3.38
C VAL A 21 2.30 6.79 4.26
N ASP A 22 3.09 5.72 4.07
CA ASP A 22 4.24 5.44 4.90
C ASP A 22 5.37 4.76 4.12
N TYR A 23 6.59 4.84 4.65
CA TYR A 23 7.77 4.17 4.09
C TYR A 23 7.91 2.70 4.50
N ALA A 24 6.98 2.13 5.25
CA ALA A 24 7.06 0.74 5.69
C ALA A 24 7.41 -0.20 4.52
N HIS A 25 8.35 -1.14 4.74
CA HIS A 25 8.87 -1.99 3.66
C HIS A 25 9.46 -3.32 4.12
N ASN A 26 9.35 -3.65 5.41
CA ASN A 26 9.82 -4.92 5.96
C ASN A 26 8.86 -5.42 7.05
N TYR A 27 9.15 -6.60 7.60
CA TYR A 27 8.28 -7.20 8.62
C TYR A 27 8.04 -6.27 9.81
N ALA A 28 9.10 -5.70 10.37
CA ALA A 28 8.99 -4.87 11.56
C ALA A 28 8.20 -3.58 11.30
N SER A 29 8.47 -2.89 10.19
CA SER A 29 7.79 -1.62 9.89
C SER A 29 6.33 -1.82 9.48
N VAL A 30 6.01 -2.89 8.77
CA VAL A 30 4.62 -3.22 8.42
C VAL A 30 3.84 -3.61 9.68
N THR A 31 4.44 -4.42 10.55
CA THR A 31 3.82 -4.79 11.83
C THR A 31 3.54 -3.55 12.68
N ALA A 32 4.51 -2.64 12.79
CA ALA A 32 4.33 -1.40 13.57
C ALA A 32 3.19 -0.54 13.01
N LEU A 33 3.07 -0.43 11.70
CA LEU A 33 1.99 0.29 11.05
C LEU A 33 0.63 -0.34 11.37
N LEU A 34 0.53 -1.66 11.28
CA LEU A 34 -0.71 -2.38 11.59
C LEU A 34 -1.06 -2.32 13.08
N ASP A 35 -0.08 -2.36 13.96
CA ASP A 35 -0.31 -2.15 15.39
C ASP A 35 -0.90 -0.78 15.67
N PHE A 36 -0.37 0.26 15.01
CA PHE A 36 -0.93 1.61 15.11
C PHE A 36 -2.39 1.64 14.65
N VAL A 37 -2.70 1.01 13.52
CA VAL A 37 -4.07 0.94 12.99
C VAL A 37 -5.00 0.24 13.99
N ASP A 38 -4.59 -0.89 14.54
CA ASP A 38 -5.40 -1.63 15.50
C ASP A 38 -5.66 -0.83 16.78
N GLU A 39 -4.63 -0.17 17.31
CA GLU A 39 -4.75 0.62 18.54
C GLU A 39 -5.68 1.82 18.37
N ARG A 40 -5.60 2.49 17.22
CA ARG A 40 -6.35 3.72 16.98
C ARG A 40 -7.74 3.47 16.40
N PHE A 41 -7.90 2.44 15.58
CA PHE A 41 -9.10 2.25 14.77
C PHE A 41 -9.71 0.84 14.88
N GLY A 42 -9.07 -0.07 15.60
CA GLY A 42 -9.51 -1.48 15.65
C GLY A 42 -10.95 -1.65 16.15
N SER A 43 -11.39 -0.81 17.08
CA SER A 43 -12.76 -0.86 17.62
C SER A 43 -13.83 -0.50 16.57
N GLN A 44 -13.45 0.16 15.49
CA GLN A 44 -14.34 0.51 14.38
C GLN A 44 -14.44 -0.60 13.31
N HIS A 45 -13.71 -1.68 13.47
CA HIS A 45 -13.66 -2.82 12.55
C HIS A 45 -13.45 -2.38 11.09
N PRO A 46 -12.35 -1.64 10.79
CA PRO A 46 -12.14 -1.09 9.47
C PRO A 46 -11.92 -2.17 8.42
N ARG A 47 -12.34 -1.87 7.18
CA ARG A 47 -11.98 -2.65 6.01
C ARG A 47 -10.63 -2.13 5.53
N ILE A 48 -9.60 -2.98 5.56
CA ILE A 48 -8.22 -2.56 5.34
C ILE A 48 -7.71 -3.09 3.99
N THR A 49 -7.22 -2.18 3.15
CA THR A 49 -6.56 -2.50 1.89
C THR A 49 -5.10 -2.04 1.96
N LEU A 50 -4.17 -2.93 1.62
CA LEU A 50 -2.75 -2.61 1.56
C LEU A 50 -2.29 -2.51 0.11
N VAL A 51 -1.81 -1.33 -0.27
CA VAL A 51 -1.18 -1.06 -1.57
C VAL A 51 0.33 -1.13 -1.37
N THR A 52 0.98 -2.09 -1.99
CA THR A 52 2.40 -2.36 -1.80
C THR A 52 3.04 -2.97 -3.03
N GLY A 53 4.34 -2.82 -3.11
CA GLY A 53 5.21 -3.53 -4.02
C GLY A 53 6.46 -3.95 -3.29
N SER A 54 7.51 -4.23 -4.01
CA SER A 54 8.84 -4.44 -3.46
C SER A 54 9.90 -4.06 -4.49
N ALA A 55 11.12 -3.76 -4.01
CA ALA A 55 12.21 -3.37 -4.89
C ALA A 55 12.64 -4.54 -5.78
N GLY A 56 13.06 -4.22 -7.01
CA GLY A 56 13.66 -5.18 -7.92
C GLY A 56 15.16 -5.35 -7.68
N ASN A 57 15.68 -6.52 -7.96
CA ASN A 57 17.10 -6.89 -7.92
C ASN A 57 17.75 -6.78 -6.53
N LYS A 58 16.97 -6.62 -5.48
CA LYS A 58 17.48 -6.51 -4.11
C LYS A 58 16.37 -6.78 -3.08
N ALA A 59 16.78 -6.97 -1.83
CA ALA A 59 15.88 -7.05 -0.68
C ALA A 59 14.77 -8.09 -0.88
N TYR A 60 15.12 -9.24 -1.44
CA TYR A 60 14.16 -10.30 -1.78
C TYR A 60 13.34 -10.79 -0.57
N ASP A 61 13.94 -10.80 0.61
CA ASP A 61 13.27 -11.25 1.84
C ASP A 61 12.06 -10.37 2.20
N ARG A 62 12.10 -9.11 1.80
CA ARG A 62 11.01 -8.15 2.08
C ARG A 62 9.70 -8.57 1.42
N ARG A 63 9.76 -9.23 0.28
CA ARG A 63 8.57 -9.69 -0.45
C ARG A 63 7.73 -10.62 0.41
N LYS A 64 8.38 -11.57 1.06
CA LYS A 64 7.74 -12.50 1.98
C LYS A 64 7.33 -11.82 3.29
N GLU A 65 8.22 -11.00 3.84
CA GLU A 65 8.01 -10.30 5.10
C GLU A 65 6.77 -9.42 5.08
N ILE A 66 6.58 -8.63 4.00
CA ILE A 66 5.44 -7.74 3.86
C ILE A 66 4.14 -8.54 3.87
N VAL A 67 4.08 -9.61 3.09
CA VAL A 67 2.87 -10.45 3.00
C VAL A 67 2.60 -11.16 4.32
N GLU A 68 3.61 -11.74 4.94
CA GLU A 68 3.44 -12.44 6.23
C GLU A 68 3.02 -11.51 7.35
N ALA A 69 3.57 -10.29 7.40
CA ALA A 69 3.20 -9.31 8.42
C ALA A 69 1.74 -8.85 8.28
N ALA A 70 1.20 -8.82 7.06
CA ALA A 70 -0.06 -8.17 6.77
C ALA A 70 -1.25 -9.12 6.58
N GLN A 71 -1.05 -10.32 6.01
CA GLN A 71 -2.16 -11.11 5.49
C GLN A 71 -3.21 -11.54 6.51
N HIS A 72 -2.86 -11.65 7.79
CA HIS A 72 -3.82 -12.00 8.85
C HIS A 72 -4.55 -10.79 9.43
N ARG A 73 -4.22 -9.58 8.98
CA ARG A 73 -4.65 -8.33 9.61
C ARG A 73 -5.33 -7.37 8.64
N ILE A 74 -5.46 -7.75 7.37
CA ILE A 74 -6.07 -6.92 6.32
C ILE A 74 -7.08 -7.72 5.52
N ASP A 75 -7.86 -7.01 4.69
CA ASP A 75 -8.90 -7.63 3.86
C ASP A 75 -8.46 -7.85 2.41
N SER A 76 -7.59 -6.98 1.89
CA SER A 76 -7.14 -7.11 0.51
C SER A 76 -5.76 -6.51 0.28
N PHE A 77 -5.04 -7.08 -0.70
CA PHE A 77 -3.80 -6.55 -1.24
C PHE A 77 -4.03 -5.97 -2.63
N ILE A 78 -3.37 -4.85 -2.91
CA ILE A 78 -3.11 -4.38 -4.27
C ILE A 78 -1.60 -4.35 -4.44
N PHE A 79 -1.07 -5.27 -5.25
CA PHE A 79 0.36 -5.31 -5.56
C PHE A 79 0.63 -4.43 -6.76
N THR A 80 1.60 -3.55 -6.65
CA THR A 80 1.94 -2.58 -7.68
C THR A 80 3.45 -2.36 -7.77
N ALA A 81 3.87 -1.49 -8.68
CA ALA A 81 5.28 -1.17 -8.84
C ALA A 81 5.79 -0.36 -7.65
N GLU A 82 6.98 -0.72 -7.21
CA GLU A 82 7.87 0.10 -6.40
C GLU A 82 9.09 0.36 -7.27
N ASP A 83 10.28 0.29 -6.78
CA ASP A 83 11.48 0.45 -7.61
C ASP A 83 11.85 -0.90 -8.25
N THR A 84 11.14 -1.26 -9.32
CA THR A 84 11.32 -2.56 -9.98
C THR A 84 12.65 -2.70 -10.69
N ASP A 85 13.21 -1.57 -11.12
CA ASP A 85 14.46 -1.49 -11.88
C ASP A 85 14.41 -2.39 -13.12
N THR A 86 15.34 -3.33 -13.27
CA THR A 86 15.37 -4.24 -14.41
C THR A 86 14.64 -5.56 -14.19
N GLU A 87 14.19 -5.82 -12.96
CA GLU A 87 13.42 -7.03 -12.67
C GLU A 87 11.99 -6.87 -13.18
N PRO A 88 11.44 -7.85 -13.93
CA PRO A 88 10.07 -7.75 -14.42
C PRO A 88 9.07 -7.58 -13.27
N PHE A 89 8.26 -6.55 -13.38
CA PHE A 89 7.23 -6.23 -12.39
C PHE A 89 6.36 -7.44 -12.05
N ILE A 90 5.94 -8.18 -13.08
CA ILE A 90 5.03 -9.32 -12.87
C ILE A 90 5.67 -10.43 -12.02
N ASP A 91 6.99 -10.60 -12.13
CA ASP A 91 7.70 -11.61 -11.35
C ASP A 91 7.70 -11.25 -9.86
N ILE A 92 7.91 -9.97 -9.55
CA ILE A 92 7.89 -9.48 -8.17
C ILE A 92 6.50 -9.68 -7.57
N CYS A 93 5.46 -9.23 -8.26
CA CYS A 93 4.09 -9.29 -7.72
C CYS A 93 3.57 -10.72 -7.66
N THR A 94 3.89 -11.56 -8.63
CA THR A 94 3.50 -12.97 -8.60
C THR A 94 4.17 -13.71 -7.45
N GLU A 95 5.44 -13.39 -7.18
CA GLU A 95 6.13 -13.95 -6.02
C GLU A 95 5.43 -13.55 -4.72
N MET A 96 5.10 -12.26 -4.57
CA MET A 96 4.40 -11.78 -3.37
C MET A 96 3.03 -12.47 -3.21
N GLN A 97 2.28 -12.65 -4.28
CA GLN A 97 1.00 -13.36 -4.23
C GLN A 97 1.13 -14.80 -3.74
N ARG A 98 2.23 -15.48 -4.09
CA ARG A 98 2.46 -16.86 -3.65
C ARG A 98 2.63 -17.01 -2.15
N TYR A 99 3.02 -15.94 -1.45
CA TYR A 99 3.16 -15.99 0.01
C TYR A 99 1.82 -15.83 0.74
N ILE A 100 0.74 -15.52 0.03
CA ILE A 100 -0.59 -15.45 0.63
C ILE A 100 -1.08 -16.87 0.90
N THR A 101 -1.36 -17.16 2.17
CA THR A 101 -1.87 -18.46 2.63
C THR A 101 -3.25 -18.34 3.28
N VAL A 102 -3.68 -17.13 3.60
CA VAL A 102 -4.97 -16.89 4.26
C VAL A 102 -6.11 -17.05 3.24
N PRO A 103 -7.06 -17.97 3.47
CA PRO A 103 -8.20 -18.14 2.57
C PRO A 103 -9.08 -16.87 2.53
N GLY A 104 -9.61 -16.56 1.35
CA GLY A 104 -10.59 -15.50 1.18
C GLY A 104 -10.03 -14.08 1.10
N ILE A 105 -8.71 -13.89 1.28
CA ILE A 105 -8.10 -12.58 1.09
C ILE A 105 -8.03 -12.25 -0.41
N ALA A 106 -8.47 -11.05 -0.77
CA ALA A 106 -8.39 -10.59 -2.16
C ALA A 106 -6.99 -10.09 -2.50
N SER A 107 -6.53 -10.35 -3.71
CA SER A 107 -5.29 -9.76 -4.21
C SER A 107 -5.43 -9.37 -5.68
N THR A 108 -4.95 -8.19 -6.01
CA THR A 108 -4.98 -7.62 -7.35
C THR A 108 -3.59 -7.14 -7.72
N VAL A 109 -3.21 -7.26 -8.98
CA VAL A 109 -1.92 -6.78 -9.50
C VAL A 109 -2.19 -5.66 -10.50
N ILE A 110 -1.66 -4.48 -10.23
CA ILE A 110 -1.82 -3.29 -11.08
C ILE A 110 -0.45 -2.67 -11.30
N SER A 111 0.05 -2.69 -12.53
CA SER A 111 1.42 -2.29 -12.84
C SER A 111 1.68 -0.79 -12.63
N ASP A 112 0.72 0.04 -13.01
CA ASP A 112 0.85 1.49 -12.87
C ASP A 112 0.51 1.91 -11.44
N ARG A 113 1.49 2.40 -10.70
CA ARG A 113 1.29 2.73 -9.28
C ARG A 113 0.23 3.82 -9.06
N PRO A 114 0.19 4.92 -9.83
CA PRO A 114 -0.91 5.88 -9.70
C PRO A 114 -2.29 5.24 -9.89
N THR A 115 -2.43 4.34 -10.85
CA THR A 115 -3.68 3.59 -11.08
C THR A 115 -4.01 2.70 -9.89
N ALA A 116 -3.02 2.04 -9.29
CA ALA A 116 -3.24 1.19 -8.12
C ALA A 116 -3.78 2.01 -6.94
N VAL A 117 -3.19 3.17 -6.69
CA VAL A 117 -3.64 4.06 -5.60
C VAL A 117 -5.05 4.57 -5.86
N THR A 118 -5.34 5.05 -7.08
CA THR A 118 -6.69 5.54 -7.41
C THR A 118 -7.73 4.42 -7.37
N ASN A 119 -7.38 3.20 -7.79
CA ASN A 119 -8.30 2.06 -7.70
C ASN A 119 -8.63 1.70 -6.25
N ALA A 120 -7.66 1.79 -5.34
CA ALA A 120 -7.92 1.59 -3.91
C ALA A 120 -8.93 2.61 -3.38
N ILE A 121 -8.82 3.85 -3.82
CA ILE A 121 -9.74 4.92 -3.43
C ILE A 121 -11.14 4.70 -4.01
N TYR A 122 -11.25 4.33 -5.29
CA TYR A 122 -12.54 4.00 -5.90
C TYR A 122 -13.20 2.81 -5.22
N ASP A 123 -12.43 1.79 -4.88
CA ASP A 123 -12.92 0.62 -4.15
C ASP A 123 -13.47 1.02 -2.77
N ALA A 124 -12.76 1.88 -2.05
CA ALA A 124 -13.23 2.40 -0.76
C ALA A 124 -14.53 3.19 -0.93
N ARG A 125 -14.65 4.01 -1.96
CA ARG A 125 -15.89 4.76 -2.26
C ARG A 125 -17.07 3.84 -2.53
N ALA A 126 -16.83 2.70 -3.15
CA ALA A 126 -17.85 1.69 -3.38
C ALA A 126 -18.28 0.94 -2.11
N HIS A 127 -17.52 1.09 -1.03
CA HIS A 127 -17.78 0.45 0.28
C HIS A 127 -17.89 1.49 1.39
N ALA A 128 -18.45 2.64 1.09
CA ALA A 128 -18.54 3.77 2.03
C ALA A 128 -19.48 3.53 3.23
N ASP A 129 -20.25 2.44 3.20
CA ASP A 129 -21.05 1.95 4.32
C ASP A 129 -20.20 1.41 5.48
N ARG A 130 -18.93 1.11 5.22
CA ARG A 130 -17.95 0.71 6.22
C ARG A 130 -16.84 1.75 6.31
N PHE A 131 -16.18 1.80 7.48
CA PHE A 131 -14.95 2.55 7.61
C PHE A 131 -13.84 1.84 6.83
N ASN A 132 -13.22 2.54 5.89
CA ASN A 132 -12.13 2.02 5.07
C ASN A 132 -10.81 2.63 5.48
N ILE A 133 -9.78 1.80 5.59
CA ILE A 133 -8.40 2.25 5.75
C ILE A 133 -7.60 1.73 4.56
N ILE A 134 -6.96 2.65 3.84
CA ILE A 134 -6.04 2.33 2.76
C ILE A 134 -4.63 2.60 3.26
N LEU A 135 -3.79 1.56 3.29
CA LEU A 135 -2.39 1.69 3.64
C LEU A 135 -1.57 1.64 2.35
N ILE A 136 -0.81 2.70 2.09
CA ILE A 136 0.02 2.81 0.88
C ILE A 136 1.47 2.91 1.33
N ILE A 137 2.25 1.87 1.06
CA ILE A 137 3.56 1.71 1.66
C ILE A 137 4.69 1.57 0.63
N GLY A 138 5.89 1.89 1.08
CA GLY A 138 7.14 1.66 0.36
C GLY A 138 7.77 2.89 -0.27
N LYS A 139 6.98 3.83 -0.77
CA LYS A 139 7.48 5.02 -1.47
C LYS A 139 7.42 6.31 -0.65
N GLY A 140 6.53 6.38 0.36
CA GLY A 140 6.40 7.57 1.18
C GLY A 140 6.10 8.83 0.34
N ASP A 141 6.97 9.84 0.44
CA ASP A 141 6.84 11.08 -0.32
C ASP A 141 7.77 11.15 -1.55
N GLU A 142 8.31 10.03 -1.98
CA GLU A 142 9.19 10.00 -3.15
C GLU A 142 8.47 10.40 -4.43
N ARG A 143 9.19 11.10 -5.31
CA ARG A 143 8.65 11.67 -6.56
C ARG A 143 9.22 10.98 -7.80
N TRP A 144 9.71 9.77 -7.64
CA TRP A 144 10.24 8.95 -8.73
C TRP A 144 10.01 7.47 -8.45
N ILE A 145 10.05 6.69 -9.53
CA ILE A 145 10.12 5.24 -9.47
C ILE A 145 11.37 4.82 -10.24
N LYS A 146 12.21 3.99 -9.65
CA LYS A 146 13.40 3.48 -10.34
C LYS A 146 12.98 2.38 -11.31
N ASP A 147 13.21 2.61 -12.60
CA ASP A 147 12.88 1.69 -13.68
C ASP A 147 14.04 1.66 -14.67
N HIS A 148 14.60 0.46 -14.91
CA HIS A 148 15.76 0.26 -15.77
C HIS A 148 16.89 1.26 -15.47
N ASN A 149 17.26 1.33 -14.19
CA ASN A 149 18.32 2.21 -13.68
C ASN A 149 18.10 3.71 -13.92
N LYS A 150 16.85 4.12 -14.10
CA LYS A 150 16.44 5.52 -14.27
C LYS A 150 15.40 5.90 -13.24
N HIS A 151 15.46 7.14 -12.76
CA HIS A 151 14.40 7.70 -11.93
C HIS A 151 13.30 8.26 -12.85
N VAL A 152 12.21 7.54 -12.98
CA VAL A 152 11.04 7.97 -13.77
C VAL A 152 10.19 8.87 -12.89
N PRO A 153 9.77 10.06 -13.37
CA PRO A 153 8.92 10.95 -12.58
C PRO A 153 7.63 10.27 -12.10
N PHE A 154 7.28 10.54 -10.86
CA PHE A 154 6.12 9.98 -10.20
C PHE A 154 5.46 11.06 -9.34
N GLU A 155 4.15 11.21 -9.42
CA GLU A 155 3.41 12.23 -8.66
C GLU A 155 3.64 12.10 -7.16
N GLY A 156 3.70 10.89 -6.67
CA GLY A 156 3.82 10.56 -5.25
C GLY A 156 2.51 10.08 -4.65
N ASP A 157 2.59 9.06 -3.81
CA ASP A 157 1.41 8.47 -3.17
C ASP A 157 0.61 9.50 -2.38
N ASP A 158 1.31 10.34 -1.63
CA ASP A 158 0.70 11.37 -0.80
C ASP A 158 -0.04 12.41 -1.63
N ARG A 159 0.54 12.88 -2.73
CA ARG A 159 -0.10 13.87 -3.61
C ARG A 159 -1.29 13.29 -4.35
N ILE A 160 -1.23 12.03 -4.77
CA ILE A 160 -2.36 11.38 -5.42
C ILE A 160 -3.55 11.31 -4.45
N VAL A 161 -3.31 10.89 -3.22
CA VAL A 161 -4.37 10.82 -2.20
C VAL A 161 -4.93 12.21 -1.90
N GLU A 162 -4.07 13.19 -1.68
CA GLU A 162 -4.50 14.57 -1.40
C GLU A 162 -5.38 15.11 -2.53
N ARG A 163 -4.99 14.91 -3.77
CA ARG A 163 -5.75 15.33 -4.95
C ARG A 163 -7.11 14.62 -5.04
N MET A 164 -7.14 13.32 -4.76
CA MET A 164 -8.36 12.52 -4.86
C MET A 164 -9.35 12.80 -3.73
N PHE A 165 -8.86 13.26 -2.58
CA PHE A 165 -9.69 13.58 -1.41
C PHE A 165 -10.08 15.06 -1.35
N ALA A 166 -9.59 15.88 -2.27
CA ALA A 166 -9.93 17.31 -2.31
C ALA A 166 -11.38 17.55 -2.72
#